data_5e14174aedff7f497390faf74ec35475
#
_entry.id   5e14174aedff7f497390faf74ec35475
#
_cell.length_a   1.000
_cell.length_b   1.000
_cell.length_c   1.000
_cell.angle_alpha   90.00
_cell.angle_beta   90.00
_cell.angle_gamma   90.00
#
_symmetry.space_group_name_H-M   'P 1'
#
loop_
_entity.id
_entity.type
_entity.pdbx_description
1 polymer ?
#
loop_
_entity_poly.entity_id
_entity_poly.type
_entity_poly.pdbx_seq_one_letter_code
_entity_poly.pdbx_strand_id
1 'polypeptide(L)'
;MRTATKTRVTAETSIELSINLDSQTESTISSGVGFLDHMLTLFAKHSRVTLNVKADGDTYVDAHHTVEDIGITLGLCLKEALADKASINRYGSAYVPMDESLGFCALDLSGRSYLVFDAELTNPKLGDFDTELVEEFFQAVAFNTEMNLHLRVLYGKNTHHKIEALFKVFGRALREAITINPEIKGVNSTKGVL
;
A
#
# COMPACT_ATOMS: atom_id res chain seq x y z
N MET A 1 -19.20 4.81 -6.55
CA MET A 1 -18.43 4.35 -5.36
C MET A 1 -17.35 3.41 -5.88
N ARG A 2 -16.10 3.73 -5.62
CA ARG A 2 -14.93 2.99 -6.11
C ARG A 2 -14.56 1.92 -5.08
N THR A 3 -15.05 0.70 -5.32
CA THR A 3 -14.87 -0.44 -4.41
C THR A 3 -14.38 -1.65 -5.18
N ALA A 4 -13.62 -2.52 -4.53
CA ALA A 4 -13.23 -3.81 -5.06
C ALA A 4 -13.13 -4.85 -3.94
N THR A 5 -13.36 -6.11 -4.29
CA THR A 5 -13.15 -7.26 -3.42
C THR A 5 -12.44 -8.35 -4.19
N LYS A 6 -11.40 -8.91 -3.64
CA LYS A 6 -10.63 -10.02 -4.22
C LYS A 6 -10.44 -11.14 -3.21
N THR A 7 -10.48 -12.34 -3.72
CA THR A 7 -10.04 -13.55 -3.02
C THR A 7 -8.89 -14.16 -3.81
N ARG A 8 -7.79 -14.44 -3.14
CA ARG A 8 -6.62 -15.12 -3.69
C ARG A 8 -6.35 -16.36 -2.85
N VAL A 9 -6.34 -17.50 -3.49
CA VAL A 9 -6.07 -18.79 -2.84
C VAL A 9 -4.94 -19.49 -3.59
N THR A 10 -3.91 -19.86 -2.86
CA THR A 10 -2.78 -20.66 -3.34
C THR A 10 -2.68 -21.95 -2.51
N ALA A 11 -1.62 -22.71 -2.66
CA ALA A 11 -1.35 -23.84 -1.78
C ALA A 11 -0.83 -23.38 -0.39
N GLU A 12 -0.39 -22.13 -0.27
CA GLU A 12 0.31 -21.59 0.90
C GLU A 12 -0.54 -20.58 1.66
N THR A 13 -1.44 -19.86 0.95
CA THR A 13 -2.22 -18.76 1.54
C THR A 13 -3.67 -18.75 1.06
N SER A 14 -4.55 -18.16 1.87
CA SER A 14 -5.93 -17.79 1.52
C SER A 14 -6.19 -16.36 1.97
N ILE A 15 -6.31 -15.43 1.02
CA ILE A 15 -6.48 -14.00 1.26
C ILE A 15 -7.86 -13.56 0.78
N GLU A 16 -8.61 -12.90 1.62
CA GLU A 16 -9.84 -12.17 1.27
C GLU A 16 -9.62 -10.70 1.62
N LEU A 17 -9.71 -9.81 0.63
CA LEU A 17 -9.46 -8.40 0.79
C LEU A 17 -10.52 -7.56 0.07
N SER A 18 -11.05 -6.54 0.77
CA SER A 18 -11.92 -5.53 0.16
C SER A 18 -11.45 -4.12 0.48
N ILE A 19 -11.62 -3.22 -0.48
CA ILE A 19 -11.28 -1.80 -0.34
C ILE A 19 -12.44 -0.91 -0.82
N ASN A 20 -12.61 0.23 -0.13
CA ASN A 20 -13.48 1.32 -0.56
C ASN A 20 -12.68 2.63 -0.53
N LEU A 21 -12.45 3.22 -1.72
CA LEU A 21 -11.66 4.45 -1.88
C LEU A 21 -12.42 5.73 -1.53
N ASP A 22 -13.74 5.66 -1.44
CA ASP A 22 -14.63 6.83 -1.27
C ASP A 22 -15.22 6.94 0.14
N SER A 23 -14.92 5.99 1.01
CA SER A 23 -15.44 5.96 2.39
C SER A 23 -14.35 5.59 3.37
N GLN A 24 -14.40 6.22 4.55
CA GLN A 24 -13.57 5.86 5.69
C GLN A 24 -14.49 5.44 6.83
N THR A 25 -14.79 4.16 6.88
CA THR A 25 -15.43 3.49 8.04
C THR A 25 -14.38 2.70 8.82
N GLU A 26 -14.80 1.98 9.83
CA GLU A 26 -13.92 1.06 10.55
C GLU A 26 -13.41 -0.03 9.61
N SER A 27 -12.09 -0.23 9.62
CA SER A 27 -11.41 -1.28 8.85
C SER A 27 -11.19 -2.50 9.74
N THR A 28 -11.36 -3.69 9.20
CA THR A 28 -11.11 -4.96 9.90
C THR A 28 -9.91 -5.65 9.25
N ILE A 29 -8.81 -5.81 10.00
CA ILE A 29 -7.57 -6.36 9.47
C ILE A 29 -7.10 -7.49 10.37
N SER A 30 -6.91 -8.66 9.77
CA SER A 30 -6.44 -9.88 10.41
C SER A 30 -5.62 -10.69 9.41
N SER A 31 -4.32 -10.46 9.38
CA SER A 31 -3.39 -11.14 8.48
C SER A 31 -2.70 -12.36 9.12
N GLY A 32 -2.81 -12.53 10.43
CA GLY A 32 -1.98 -13.48 11.17
C GLY A 32 -0.56 -12.96 11.47
N VAL A 33 -0.20 -11.77 10.96
CA VAL A 33 1.10 -11.13 11.14
C VAL A 33 0.89 -9.79 11.86
N GLY A 34 1.03 -9.76 13.19
CA GLY A 34 0.60 -8.62 14.01
C GLY A 34 1.24 -7.28 13.64
N PHE A 35 2.52 -7.27 13.23
CA PHE A 35 3.18 -6.05 12.78
C PHE A 35 2.58 -5.54 11.46
N LEU A 36 2.27 -6.43 10.51
CA LEU A 36 1.60 -6.05 9.25
C LEU A 36 0.19 -5.52 9.50
N ASP A 37 -0.57 -6.13 10.43
CA ASP A 37 -1.90 -5.64 10.80
C ASP A 37 -1.86 -4.20 11.29
N HIS A 38 -0.85 -3.87 12.12
CA HIS A 38 -0.63 -2.50 12.57
C HIS A 38 -0.30 -1.56 11.40
N MET A 39 0.59 -1.97 10.49
CA MET A 39 0.96 -1.17 9.32
C MET A 39 -0.21 -0.93 8.36
N LEU A 40 -1.00 -1.94 8.08
CA LEU A 40 -2.20 -1.82 7.22
C LEU A 40 -3.28 -0.94 7.86
N THR A 41 -3.41 -0.98 9.19
CA THR A 41 -4.31 -0.08 9.94
C THR A 41 -3.88 1.38 9.76
N LEU A 42 -2.58 1.67 9.85
CA LEU A 42 -2.04 3.01 9.58
C LEU A 42 -2.27 3.44 8.14
N PHE A 43 -1.99 2.55 7.19
CA PHE A 43 -2.26 2.79 5.77
C PHE A 43 -3.72 3.17 5.53
N ALA A 44 -4.68 2.36 6.00
CA ALA A 44 -6.11 2.62 5.85
C ALA A 44 -6.51 3.98 6.47
N LYS A 45 -5.99 4.29 7.66
CA LYS A 45 -6.26 5.55 8.35
C LYS A 45 -5.74 6.76 7.58
N HIS A 46 -4.50 6.70 7.09
CA HIS A 46 -3.85 7.83 6.44
C HIS A 46 -4.26 8.02 4.96
N SER A 47 -4.65 6.94 4.27
CA SER A 47 -5.24 7.00 2.94
C SER A 47 -6.74 7.37 2.96
N ARG A 48 -7.38 7.32 4.14
CA ARG A 48 -8.82 7.56 4.32
C ARG A 48 -9.69 6.63 3.49
N VAL A 49 -9.29 5.38 3.40
CA VAL A 49 -10.06 4.30 2.78
C VAL A 49 -10.60 3.36 3.84
N THR A 50 -11.64 2.59 3.50
CA THR A 50 -12.00 1.41 4.28
C THR A 50 -11.26 0.21 3.68
N LEU A 51 -10.53 -0.53 4.50
CA LEU A 51 -9.78 -1.71 4.12
C LEU A 51 -10.16 -2.88 5.03
N ASN A 52 -10.65 -3.97 4.46
CA ASN A 52 -10.84 -5.20 5.20
C ASN A 52 -9.92 -6.28 4.65
N VAL A 53 -9.20 -6.94 5.52
CA VAL A 53 -8.25 -8.01 5.21
C VAL A 53 -8.50 -9.18 6.14
N LYS A 54 -8.68 -10.35 5.56
CA LYS A 54 -8.65 -11.63 6.26
C LYS A 54 -7.68 -12.54 5.52
N ALA A 55 -6.65 -12.99 6.21
CA ALA A 55 -5.67 -13.90 5.65
C ALA A 55 -5.45 -15.10 6.58
N ASP A 56 -5.21 -16.24 5.95
CA ASP A 56 -4.72 -17.47 6.56
C ASP A 56 -3.58 -17.97 5.69
N GLY A 57 -2.39 -18.07 6.24
CA GLY A 57 -1.19 -18.45 5.51
C GLY A 57 -0.27 -19.34 6.34
N ASP A 58 0.75 -19.87 5.69
CA ASP A 58 1.73 -20.81 6.24
C ASP A 58 2.77 -20.11 7.15
N THR A 59 2.31 -19.22 8.04
CA THR A 59 3.17 -18.42 8.96
C THR A 59 4.05 -19.28 9.89
N TYR A 60 3.82 -20.59 9.95
CA TYR A 60 4.72 -21.53 10.64
C TYR A 60 6.06 -21.72 9.89
N VAL A 61 6.11 -21.42 8.59
CA VAL A 61 7.35 -21.32 7.79
C VAL A 61 8.02 -19.99 8.08
N ASP A 62 7.38 -18.92 7.60
CA ASP A 62 7.66 -17.50 7.91
C ASP A 62 6.47 -16.65 7.43
N ALA A 63 6.59 -15.33 7.45
CA ALA A 63 5.53 -14.43 7.02
C ALA A 63 5.60 -14.06 5.52
N HIS A 64 6.58 -14.55 4.74
CA HIS A 64 6.86 -14.07 3.39
C HIS A 64 5.66 -14.22 2.46
N HIS A 65 5.17 -15.46 2.27
CA HIS A 65 4.05 -15.73 1.37
C HIS A 65 2.80 -14.94 1.73
N THR A 66 2.50 -14.82 3.02
CA THR A 66 1.34 -14.07 3.51
C THR A 66 1.46 -12.58 3.21
N VAL A 67 2.62 -11.98 3.47
CA VAL A 67 2.88 -10.53 3.26
C VAL A 67 2.84 -10.20 1.77
N GLU A 68 3.51 -10.99 0.93
CA GLU A 68 3.51 -10.82 -0.52
C GLU A 68 2.11 -10.95 -1.11
N ASP A 69 1.37 -12.02 -0.77
CA ASP A 69 0.04 -12.28 -1.30
C ASP A 69 -1.00 -11.24 -0.85
N ILE A 70 -0.88 -10.68 0.34
CA ILE A 70 -1.67 -9.52 0.76
C ILE A 70 -1.32 -8.30 -0.09
N GLY A 71 -0.03 -8.05 -0.36
CA GLY A 71 0.43 -6.97 -1.24
C GLY A 71 -0.12 -7.10 -2.67
N ILE A 72 -0.05 -8.31 -3.25
CA ILE A 72 -0.64 -8.64 -4.56
C ILE A 72 -2.15 -8.35 -4.55
N THR A 73 -2.87 -8.87 -3.56
CA THR A 73 -4.32 -8.74 -3.48
C THR A 73 -4.76 -7.30 -3.28
N LEU A 74 -4.03 -6.51 -2.45
CA LEU A 74 -4.26 -5.08 -2.29
C LEU A 74 -4.03 -4.32 -3.61
N GLY A 75 -2.95 -4.64 -4.31
CA GLY A 75 -2.65 -4.04 -5.61
C GLY A 75 -3.76 -4.29 -6.64
N LEU A 76 -4.23 -5.54 -6.75
CA LEU A 76 -5.35 -5.91 -7.62
C LEU A 76 -6.66 -5.21 -7.24
N CYS A 77 -6.96 -5.06 -5.95
CA CYS A 77 -8.13 -4.31 -5.49
C CYS A 77 -8.02 -2.82 -5.82
N LEU A 78 -6.85 -2.20 -5.62
CA LEU A 78 -6.61 -0.81 -6.00
C LEU A 78 -6.81 -0.61 -7.51
N LYS A 79 -6.23 -1.48 -8.34
CA LYS A 79 -6.38 -1.43 -9.80
C LYS A 79 -7.86 -1.51 -10.21
N GLU A 80 -8.61 -2.45 -9.67
CA GLU A 80 -10.03 -2.62 -10.00
C GLU A 80 -10.88 -1.45 -9.51
N ALA A 81 -10.67 -0.99 -8.28
CA ALA A 81 -11.43 0.14 -7.72
C ALA A 81 -11.16 1.46 -8.44
N LEU A 82 -9.96 1.63 -9.02
CA LEU A 82 -9.58 2.82 -9.81
C LEU A 82 -10.18 2.80 -11.23
N ALA A 83 -10.58 1.64 -11.71
CA ALA A 83 -11.19 1.45 -13.04
C ALA A 83 -10.39 2.14 -14.16
N ASP A 84 -11.00 3.06 -14.89
CA ASP A 84 -10.39 3.82 -15.99
C ASP A 84 -9.51 4.99 -15.53
N LYS A 85 -9.40 5.22 -14.21
CA LYS A 85 -8.63 6.32 -13.61
C LYS A 85 -9.07 7.72 -14.08
N ALA A 86 -10.33 7.86 -14.52
CA ALA A 86 -10.86 9.14 -14.98
C ALA A 86 -11.02 10.14 -13.82
N SER A 87 -10.70 11.38 -14.09
CA SER A 87 -10.91 12.53 -13.19
C SER A 87 -10.18 12.44 -11.84
N ILE A 88 -9.19 11.58 -11.68
CA ILE A 88 -8.33 11.56 -10.49
C ILE A 88 -7.11 12.48 -10.66
N ASN A 89 -6.48 12.90 -9.55
CA ASN A 89 -5.22 13.66 -9.62
C ASN A 89 -4.11 12.85 -10.30
N ARG A 90 -4.12 11.52 -10.20
CA ARG A 90 -3.13 10.59 -10.74
C ARG A 90 -1.82 10.55 -9.97
N TYR A 91 -1.27 11.71 -9.64
CA TYR A 91 -0.03 11.86 -8.86
C TYR A 91 -0.34 12.16 -7.41
N GLY A 92 0.51 11.68 -6.53
CA GLY A 92 0.47 12.06 -5.13
C GLY A 92 1.86 11.96 -4.50
N SER A 93 2.12 12.86 -3.56
CA SER A 93 3.37 12.89 -2.82
C SER A 93 3.18 13.36 -1.39
N ALA A 94 4.02 12.88 -0.49
CA ALA A 94 3.96 13.32 0.89
C ALA A 94 5.31 13.17 1.60
N TYR A 95 5.48 13.95 2.66
CA TYR A 95 6.48 13.75 3.70
C TYR A 95 5.75 13.49 5.01
N VAL A 96 6.17 12.48 5.77
CA VAL A 96 5.56 12.17 7.07
C VAL A 96 6.66 11.92 8.09
N PRO A 97 6.73 12.70 9.17
CA PRO A 97 7.60 12.39 10.29
C PRO A 97 6.97 11.32 11.17
N MET A 98 7.81 10.47 11.74
CA MET A 98 7.50 9.57 12.85
C MET A 98 8.63 9.70 13.87
N ASP A 99 8.41 10.52 14.88
CA ASP A 99 9.41 10.96 15.84
C ASP A 99 10.69 11.43 15.14
N GLU A 100 11.79 10.71 15.28
CA GLU A 100 13.10 11.04 14.69
C GLU A 100 13.28 10.58 13.25
N SER A 101 12.29 9.86 12.68
CA SER A 101 12.34 9.34 11.32
C SER A 101 11.51 10.21 10.37
N LEU A 102 11.95 10.34 9.12
CA LEU A 102 11.22 11.05 8.08
C LEU A 102 11.08 10.17 6.83
N GLY A 103 9.83 9.80 6.50
CA GLY A 103 9.46 9.11 5.27
C GLY A 103 9.05 10.08 4.17
N PHE A 104 9.35 9.69 2.93
CA PHE A 104 8.91 10.35 1.70
C PHE A 104 8.27 9.32 0.76
N CYS A 105 7.20 9.71 0.09
CA CYS A 105 6.58 8.95 -0.99
C CYS A 105 6.21 9.87 -2.14
N ALA A 106 6.46 9.40 -3.37
CA ALA A 106 5.85 9.94 -4.58
C ALA A 106 5.33 8.77 -5.42
N LEU A 107 4.13 8.90 -5.97
CA LEU A 107 3.55 7.87 -6.82
C LEU A 107 2.84 8.44 -8.05
N ASP A 108 2.78 7.63 -9.10
CA ASP A 108 2.06 7.88 -10.35
C ASP A 108 1.22 6.65 -10.71
N LEU A 109 -0.09 6.79 -10.77
CA LEU A 109 -1.03 5.76 -11.19
C LEU A 109 -1.03 5.58 -12.71
N SER A 110 0.15 5.36 -13.27
CA SER A 110 0.48 5.48 -14.70
C SER A 110 0.11 4.29 -15.58
N GLY A 111 -0.37 3.19 -15.01
CA GLY A 111 -0.54 1.92 -15.76
C GLY A 111 0.79 1.18 -16.03
N ARG A 112 1.89 1.60 -15.43
CA ARG A 112 3.22 0.97 -15.55
C ARG A 112 3.81 0.73 -14.18
N SER A 113 4.23 -0.49 -13.94
CA SER A 113 4.79 -0.91 -12.65
C SER A 113 6.24 -0.50 -12.51
N TYR A 114 6.58 0.17 -11.42
CA TYR A 114 7.95 0.42 -11.02
C TYR A 114 8.01 0.70 -9.52
N LEU A 115 9.00 0.14 -8.82
CA LEU A 115 9.30 0.48 -7.43
C LEU A 115 10.70 1.05 -7.32
N VAL A 116 10.84 2.17 -6.63
CA VAL A 116 12.09 2.63 -6.02
C VAL A 116 11.92 2.57 -4.52
N PHE A 117 12.66 1.69 -3.87
CA PHE A 117 12.68 1.54 -2.42
C PHE A 117 14.07 1.92 -1.90
N ASP A 118 14.16 3.04 -1.17
CA ASP A 118 15.41 3.57 -0.62
C ASP A 118 15.23 3.79 0.90
N ALA A 119 15.31 2.68 1.62
CA ALA A 119 15.15 2.66 3.07
C ALA A 119 16.12 1.66 3.70
N GLU A 120 17.10 2.16 4.43
CA GLU A 120 17.99 1.33 5.23
C GLU A 120 17.31 0.90 6.52
N LEU A 121 16.85 -0.36 6.58
CA LEU A 121 16.21 -0.99 7.73
C LEU A 121 17.25 -1.80 8.50
N THR A 122 17.88 -1.17 9.50
CA THR A 122 19.06 -1.73 10.17
C THR A 122 18.76 -2.88 11.14
N ASN A 123 17.55 -2.97 11.68
CA ASN A 123 17.15 -4.11 12.51
C ASN A 123 16.44 -5.15 11.63
N PRO A 124 16.93 -6.37 11.52
CA PRO A 124 16.38 -7.38 10.61
C PRO A 124 15.00 -7.91 11.04
N LYS A 125 14.62 -7.76 12.32
CA LYS A 125 13.33 -8.24 12.83
C LYS A 125 12.67 -7.24 13.77
N LEU A 126 11.33 -7.20 13.73
CA LEU A 126 10.47 -6.51 14.68
C LEU A 126 9.41 -7.50 15.21
N GLY A 127 9.65 -8.04 16.40
CA GLY A 127 8.95 -9.23 16.85
C GLY A 127 9.25 -10.41 15.91
N ASP A 128 8.20 -11.03 15.38
CA ASP A 128 8.32 -12.15 14.43
C ASP A 128 8.33 -11.70 12.96
N PHE A 129 8.30 -10.38 12.71
CA PHE A 129 8.26 -9.81 11.36
C PHE A 129 9.68 -9.50 10.85
N ASP A 130 10.07 -10.11 9.74
CA ASP A 130 11.32 -9.81 9.04
C ASP A 130 11.19 -8.49 8.26
N THR A 131 12.11 -7.54 8.49
CA THR A 131 11.98 -6.18 7.94
C THR A 131 12.22 -6.12 6.43
N GLU A 132 12.88 -7.11 5.82
CA GLU A 132 13.01 -7.24 4.37
C GLU A 132 11.66 -7.39 3.66
N LEU A 133 10.64 -7.93 4.34
CA LEU A 133 9.28 -8.08 3.81
C LEU A 133 8.58 -6.75 3.53
N VAL A 134 9.09 -5.65 4.03
CA VAL A 134 8.54 -4.31 3.73
C VAL A 134 8.72 -3.96 2.25
N GLU A 135 9.90 -4.22 1.69
CA GLU A 135 10.16 -4.00 0.26
C GLU A 135 9.31 -4.93 -0.59
N GLU A 136 9.25 -6.23 -0.24
CA GLU A 136 8.42 -7.24 -0.93
C GLU A 136 6.94 -6.83 -0.96
N PHE A 137 6.39 -6.38 0.18
CA PHE A 137 5.02 -5.88 0.25
C PHE A 137 4.78 -4.72 -0.72
N PHE A 138 5.64 -3.69 -0.70
CA PHE A 138 5.48 -2.53 -1.57
C PHE A 138 5.72 -2.86 -3.05
N GLN A 139 6.61 -3.80 -3.34
CA GLN A 139 6.81 -4.31 -4.70
C GLN A 139 5.55 -5.01 -5.20
N ALA A 140 4.97 -5.91 -4.42
CA ALA A 140 3.74 -6.59 -4.76
C ALA A 140 2.59 -5.60 -5.00
N VAL A 141 2.42 -4.61 -4.13
CA VAL A 141 1.41 -3.55 -4.30
C VAL A 141 1.65 -2.74 -5.57
N ALA A 142 2.86 -2.23 -5.80
CA ALA A 142 3.18 -1.37 -6.94
C ALA A 142 2.96 -2.08 -8.28
N PHE A 143 3.37 -3.35 -8.35
CA PHE A 143 3.29 -4.14 -9.58
C PHE A 143 1.85 -4.53 -9.91
N ASN A 144 1.04 -4.89 -8.94
CA ASN A 144 -0.33 -5.32 -9.17
C ASN A 144 -1.34 -4.15 -9.28
N THR A 145 -0.99 -2.96 -8.77
CA THR A 145 -1.74 -1.72 -9.04
C THR A 145 -1.38 -1.12 -10.40
N GLU A 146 -0.22 -1.48 -10.96
CA GLU A 146 0.38 -0.85 -12.14
C GLU A 146 0.66 0.64 -11.89
N MET A 147 1.40 0.93 -10.79
CA MET A 147 1.85 2.29 -10.46
C MET A 147 3.38 2.39 -10.41
N ASN A 148 3.89 3.59 -10.66
CA ASN A 148 5.24 3.92 -10.23
C ASN A 148 5.18 4.35 -8.77
N LEU A 149 5.96 3.72 -7.92
CA LEU A 149 6.01 4.00 -6.49
C LEU A 149 7.45 4.29 -6.07
N HIS A 150 7.69 5.46 -5.50
CA HIS A 150 8.97 5.85 -4.92
C HIS A 150 8.79 6.03 -3.42
N LEU A 151 9.50 5.24 -2.63
CA LEU A 151 9.49 5.26 -1.17
C LEU A 151 10.90 5.47 -0.65
N ARG A 152 11.09 6.42 0.26
CA ARG A 152 12.37 6.71 0.88
C ARG A 152 12.23 6.98 2.38
N VAL A 153 13.19 6.50 3.15
CA VAL A 153 13.47 7.02 4.49
C VAL A 153 14.62 8.01 4.37
N LEU A 154 14.35 9.29 4.56
CA LEU A 154 15.37 10.33 4.41
C LEU A 154 16.37 10.32 5.55
N TYR A 155 15.91 10.02 6.75
CA TYR A 155 16.69 9.79 7.95
C TYR A 155 15.83 9.13 9.03
N GLY A 156 16.46 8.53 10.02
CA GLY A 156 15.83 7.89 11.18
C GLY A 156 16.77 6.88 11.83
N LYS A 157 16.46 6.46 13.04
CA LYS A 157 17.25 5.48 13.80
C LYS A 157 16.45 4.23 14.12
N ASN A 158 15.22 4.39 14.58
CA ASN A 158 14.36 3.28 14.98
C ASN A 158 13.71 2.66 13.76
N THR A 159 13.98 1.36 13.50
CA THR A 159 13.45 0.64 12.33
C THR A 159 11.91 0.58 12.32
N HIS A 160 11.26 0.43 13.48
CA HIS A 160 9.80 0.49 13.58
C HIS A 160 9.28 1.87 13.10
N HIS A 161 9.86 2.97 13.58
CA HIS A 161 9.46 4.32 13.16
C HIS A 161 9.69 4.57 11.66
N LYS A 162 10.79 4.04 11.11
CA LYS A 162 11.04 4.12 9.66
C LYS A 162 9.94 3.44 8.86
N ILE A 163 9.58 2.20 9.22
CA ILE A 163 8.55 1.43 8.52
C ILE A 163 7.18 2.07 8.70
N GLU A 164 6.84 2.50 9.90
CA GLU A 164 5.58 3.20 10.18
C GLU A 164 5.47 4.49 9.35
N ALA A 165 6.56 5.26 9.23
CA ALA A 165 6.61 6.44 8.37
C ALA A 165 6.34 6.09 6.89
N LEU A 166 6.88 4.96 6.38
CA LEU A 166 6.66 4.50 5.00
C LEU A 166 5.18 4.16 4.74
N PHE A 167 4.52 3.43 5.63
CA PHE A 167 3.09 3.10 5.46
C PHE A 167 2.18 4.34 5.57
N LYS A 168 2.49 5.26 6.49
CA LYS A 168 1.75 6.52 6.63
C LYS A 168 1.92 7.42 5.40
N VAL A 169 3.15 7.56 4.91
CA VAL A 169 3.42 8.44 3.76
C VAL A 169 2.85 7.87 2.47
N PHE A 170 2.89 6.54 2.29
CA PHE A 170 2.21 5.87 1.18
C PHE A 170 0.70 6.11 1.21
N GLY A 171 0.05 5.94 2.39
CA GLY A 171 -1.37 6.23 2.54
C GLY A 171 -1.73 7.67 2.19
N ARG A 172 -0.92 8.66 2.60
CA ARG A 172 -1.16 10.07 2.28
C ARG A 172 -0.98 10.38 0.80
N ALA A 173 0.09 9.88 0.19
CA ALA A 173 0.34 10.04 -1.24
C ALA A 173 -0.75 9.37 -2.08
N LEU A 174 -1.17 8.17 -1.70
CA LEU A 174 -2.28 7.48 -2.37
C LEU A 174 -3.58 8.31 -2.26
N ARG A 175 -3.90 8.85 -1.08
CA ARG A 175 -5.09 9.71 -0.91
C ARG A 175 -5.10 10.88 -1.87
N GLU A 176 -3.97 11.56 -2.05
CA GLU A 176 -3.85 12.66 -3.00
C GLU A 176 -4.08 12.18 -4.44
N ALA A 177 -3.40 11.10 -4.84
CA ALA A 177 -3.46 10.56 -6.20
C ALA A 177 -4.86 10.11 -6.63
N ILE A 178 -5.61 9.45 -5.72
CA ILE A 178 -6.95 8.92 -5.99
C ILE A 178 -8.07 9.96 -5.84
N THR A 179 -7.76 11.17 -5.37
CA THR A 179 -8.75 12.22 -5.18
C THR A 179 -9.36 12.62 -6.51
N ILE A 180 -10.70 12.59 -6.59
CA ILE A 180 -11.44 13.09 -7.75
C ILE A 180 -11.27 14.61 -7.83
N ASN A 181 -10.81 15.07 -8.98
CA ASN A 181 -10.60 16.48 -9.28
C ASN A 181 -11.56 16.91 -10.40
N PRO A 182 -12.55 17.76 -10.11
CA PRO A 182 -13.55 18.17 -11.10
C PRO A 182 -12.99 18.98 -12.27
N GLU A 183 -11.78 19.52 -12.14
CA GLU A 183 -11.10 20.26 -13.20
C GLU A 183 -10.47 19.31 -14.25
N ILE A 184 -10.24 18.05 -13.90
CA ILE A 184 -9.69 17.03 -14.78
C ILE A 184 -10.82 16.31 -15.50
N LYS A 185 -10.90 16.51 -16.82
CA LYS A 185 -11.88 15.81 -17.67
C LYS A 185 -11.24 14.57 -18.30
N GLY A 186 -11.81 13.40 -17.99
CA GLY A 186 -11.28 12.12 -18.46
C GLY A 186 -9.98 11.74 -17.75
N VAL A 187 -9.07 11.09 -18.47
CA VAL A 187 -7.81 10.59 -17.93
C VAL A 187 -6.76 11.68 -17.96
N ASN A 188 -6.08 11.91 -16.84
CA ASN A 188 -4.99 12.90 -16.71
C ASN A 188 -3.72 12.42 -17.44
N SER A 189 -3.77 12.36 -18.79
CA SER A 189 -2.68 11.90 -19.63
C SER A 189 -2.76 12.54 -21.01
N THR A 190 -1.64 13.05 -21.52
CA THR A 190 -1.54 13.56 -22.90
C THR A 190 -1.73 12.46 -23.96
N LYS A 191 -1.62 11.18 -23.56
CA LYS A 191 -1.87 10.02 -24.41
C LYS A 191 -3.35 9.63 -24.47
N GLY A 192 -4.21 10.19 -23.58
CA GLY A 192 -5.62 9.84 -23.47
C GLY A 192 -5.90 8.48 -22.79
N VAL A 193 -4.87 7.78 -22.35
CA VAL A 193 -4.96 6.47 -21.66
C VAL A 193 -3.89 6.38 -20.54
N LEU A 194 -4.16 5.51 -19.54
CA LEU A 194 -3.23 5.12 -18.45
C LEU A 194 -3.24 3.60 -18.29
#